data_02996b24b70a5ce1af7ece572aa52635
#
_entry.id   02996b24b70a5ce1af7ece572aa52635
#
_cell.length_a   1.000
_cell.length_b   1.000
_cell.length_c   1.000
_cell.angle_alpha   90.00
_cell.angle_beta   90.00
_cell.angle_gamma   90.00
#
_symmetry.space_group_name_H-M   'P 1'
#
loop_
_entity.id
_entity.type
_entity.pdbx_description
1 polymer ?
#
loop_
_entity_poly.entity_id
_entity_poly.type
_entity_poly.pdbx_seq_one_letter_code
_entity_poly.pdbx_strand_id
1 'polypeptide(L)'
;MKRLLVILISALSLITLGGCSEDYWTLPTTLKGGVWELQTPMPLQDYFTYQPGRCIAFSEKSSRGWIGTDEKDNYRVNFTYEPLRDRDGALDITLHTYTENSYYISDVVVDGENASFLLFGCYDDFYLYHVKGDASHAIPVRLILQRRCK
;
A
#
# COMPACT_ATOMS: atom_id res chain seq x y z
N MET A 1 3.64 23.65 48.39
CA MET A 1 4.11 22.25 48.24
C MET A 1 3.10 21.32 47.63
N LYS A 2 1.85 21.35 48.00
CA LYS A 2 0.81 20.45 47.42
C LYS A 2 0.58 20.67 45.91
N ARG A 3 0.75 21.86 45.39
CA ARG A 3 0.56 22.18 43.96
C ARG A 3 1.72 21.69 43.06
N LEU A 4 2.89 21.58 43.58
CA LEU A 4 4.05 21.06 42.84
C LEU A 4 3.95 19.54 42.63
N LEU A 5 3.40 18.83 43.61
CA LEU A 5 3.23 17.39 43.53
C LEU A 5 2.24 16.95 42.47
N VAL A 6 1.17 17.73 42.26
CA VAL A 6 0.15 17.46 41.25
C VAL A 6 0.69 17.67 39.83
N ILE A 7 1.56 18.66 39.65
CA ILE A 7 2.19 18.93 38.33
C ILE A 7 3.18 17.83 37.97
N LEU A 8 3.89 17.28 38.97
CA LEU A 8 4.82 16.18 38.72
C LEU A 8 4.12 14.88 38.35
N ILE A 9 2.97 14.61 38.92
CA ILE A 9 2.18 13.41 38.62
C ILE A 9 1.56 13.50 37.20
N SER A 10 1.11 14.68 36.82
CA SER A 10 0.58 14.88 35.46
C SER A 10 1.65 14.84 34.37
N ALA A 11 2.88 15.26 34.68
CA ALA A 11 4.00 15.13 33.76
C ALA A 11 4.47 13.68 33.62
N LEU A 12 4.40 12.89 34.68
CA LEU A 12 4.77 11.47 34.64
C LEU A 12 3.77 10.62 33.84
N SER A 13 2.50 10.97 33.87
CA SER A 13 1.47 10.25 33.11
C SER A 13 1.55 10.49 31.60
N LEU A 14 2.15 11.58 31.16
CA LEU A 14 2.39 11.86 29.75
C LEU A 14 3.56 11.05 29.14
N ILE A 15 4.52 10.64 29.97
CA ILE A 15 5.69 9.87 29.51
C ILE A 15 5.35 8.41 29.27
N THR A 16 4.33 7.87 29.94
CA THR A 16 3.93 6.48 29.78
C THR A 16 3.07 6.20 28.53
N LEU A 17 2.67 7.24 27.82
CA LEU A 17 1.90 7.14 26.57
C LEU A 17 2.80 7.15 25.32
N GLY A 18 4.11 7.29 25.47
CA GLY A 18 5.09 7.19 24.40
C GLY A 18 5.36 5.75 24.02
N GLY A 19 4.36 5.06 23.49
CA GLY A 19 4.47 3.71 22.94
C GLY A 19 4.21 3.71 21.44
N CYS A 20 3.88 2.57 20.90
CA CYS A 20 3.52 2.32 19.50
C CYS A 20 2.39 3.22 18.93
N SER A 21 1.93 4.20 19.66
CA SER A 21 0.75 4.98 19.34
C SER A 21 0.97 6.09 18.31
N GLU A 22 2.20 6.58 18.15
CA GLU A 22 2.47 7.68 17.21
C GLU A 22 2.24 7.29 15.75
N ASP A 23 2.49 6.05 15.38
CA ASP A 23 2.27 5.54 14.03
C ASP A 23 0.79 5.34 13.68
N TYR A 24 -0.08 5.40 14.66
CA TYR A 24 -1.53 5.21 14.45
C TYR A 24 -2.29 6.48 14.10
N TRP A 25 -1.72 7.64 14.35
CA TRP A 25 -2.46 8.90 14.23
C TRP A 25 -2.30 9.55 12.87
N THR A 26 -1.26 9.22 12.14
CA THR A 26 -1.04 9.71 10.78
C THR A 26 -1.47 8.64 9.78
N LEU A 27 -2.72 8.73 9.34
CA LEU A 27 -3.20 7.89 8.26
C LEU A 27 -2.52 8.32 6.96
N PRO A 28 -2.02 7.37 6.16
CA PRO A 28 -1.45 7.71 4.87
C PRO A 28 -2.53 8.29 3.94
N THR A 29 -2.18 9.30 3.18
CA THR A 29 -3.04 9.89 2.14
C THR A 29 -2.77 9.29 0.77
N THR A 30 -1.75 8.47 0.66
CA THR A 30 -1.36 7.73 -0.54
C THR A 30 -1.05 6.29 -0.18
N LEU A 31 -0.80 5.44 -1.16
CA LEU A 31 -0.36 4.06 -0.91
C LEU A 31 1.03 3.99 -0.25
N LYS A 32 1.84 5.03 -0.42
CA LYS A 32 3.21 5.09 0.12
C LYS A 32 3.21 5.16 1.65
N GLY A 33 4.18 4.49 2.25
CA GLY A 33 4.38 4.50 3.70
C GLY A 33 3.43 3.59 4.48
N GLY A 34 2.50 2.93 3.81
CA GLY A 34 1.58 1.97 4.41
C GLY A 34 1.95 0.52 4.08
N VAL A 35 1.61 -0.36 4.99
CA VAL A 35 1.50 -1.80 4.71
C VAL A 35 0.01 -2.10 4.59
N TRP A 36 -0.39 -2.56 3.43
CA TRP A 36 -1.78 -2.77 3.06
C TRP A 36 -2.09 -4.25 2.94
N GLU A 37 -3.18 -4.70 3.52
CA GLU A 37 -3.67 -6.06 3.40
C GLU A 37 -4.71 -6.14 2.29
N LEU A 38 -4.56 -7.11 1.40
CA LEU A 38 -5.51 -7.41 0.33
C LEU A 38 -6.83 -7.88 0.91
N GLN A 39 -7.93 -7.27 0.48
CA GLN A 39 -9.29 -7.66 0.78
C GLN A 39 -9.95 -8.40 -0.38
N THR A 40 -9.39 -8.26 -1.58
CA THR A 40 -9.81 -8.94 -2.79
C THR A 40 -8.64 -9.69 -3.40
N PRO A 41 -8.88 -10.74 -4.19
CA PRO A 41 -7.81 -11.39 -4.96
C PRO A 41 -7.12 -10.41 -5.90
N MET A 42 -5.80 -10.51 -6.00
CA MET A 42 -5.00 -9.73 -6.94
C MET A 42 -4.26 -10.68 -7.89
N PRO A 43 -4.83 -10.98 -9.07
CA PRO A 43 -4.18 -11.83 -10.05
C PRO A 43 -3.06 -11.07 -10.75
N LEU A 44 -1.87 -11.68 -10.76
CA LEU A 44 -0.71 -11.18 -11.47
C LEU A 44 -0.35 -12.13 -12.60
N GLN A 45 -1.00 -11.93 -13.75
CA GLN A 45 -0.84 -12.76 -14.95
C GLN A 45 -1.04 -14.27 -14.72
N ASP A 46 -0.70 -15.08 -15.69
CA ASP A 46 -0.97 -16.51 -15.76
C ASP A 46 -0.31 -17.37 -14.69
N TYR A 47 0.48 -16.76 -13.80
CA TYR A 47 1.34 -17.48 -12.89
C TYR A 47 0.88 -17.51 -11.43
N PHE A 48 0.27 -16.44 -10.96
CA PHE A 48 0.01 -16.33 -9.53
C PHE A 48 -1.11 -15.34 -9.19
N THR A 49 -2.00 -15.76 -8.31
CA THR A 49 -3.02 -14.88 -7.72
C THR A 49 -2.74 -14.72 -6.24
N TYR A 50 -2.46 -13.51 -5.79
CA TYR A 50 -2.37 -13.21 -4.37
C TYR A 50 -3.77 -13.20 -3.76
N GLN A 51 -3.95 -14.04 -2.75
CA GLN A 51 -5.22 -14.17 -2.04
C GLN A 51 -5.40 -13.05 -1.00
N PRO A 52 -6.65 -12.75 -0.61
CA PRO A 52 -6.92 -11.88 0.52
C PRO A 52 -6.12 -12.29 1.77
N GLY A 53 -5.69 -11.31 2.55
CA GLY A 53 -4.83 -11.51 3.72
C GLY A 53 -3.33 -11.35 3.44
N ARG A 54 -2.91 -11.33 2.18
CA ARG A 54 -1.54 -10.96 1.81
C ARG A 54 -1.36 -9.46 1.88
N CYS A 55 -0.12 -9.03 2.13
CA CYS A 55 0.21 -7.63 2.25
C CYS A 55 0.95 -7.12 1.01
N ILE A 56 0.67 -5.88 0.68
CA ILE A 56 1.42 -5.09 -0.30
C ILE A 56 1.89 -3.81 0.37
N ALA A 57 3.14 -3.42 0.12
CA ALA A 57 3.70 -2.20 0.67
C ALA A 57 4.43 -1.40 -0.39
N PHE A 58 4.25 -0.09 -0.34
CA PHE A 58 4.93 0.89 -1.18
C PHE A 58 5.84 1.73 -0.29
N SER A 59 7.15 1.71 -0.54
CA SER A 59 8.09 2.49 0.24
C SER A 59 7.82 4.00 0.09
N GLU A 60 7.87 4.72 1.20
CA GLU A 60 7.77 6.18 1.18
C GLU A 60 9.03 6.85 0.61
N LYS A 61 10.18 6.25 0.87
CA LYS A 61 11.50 6.83 0.57
C LYS A 61 12.11 6.39 -0.74
N SER A 62 11.53 5.40 -1.39
CA SER A 62 12.08 4.84 -2.63
C SER A 62 10.96 4.38 -3.57
N SER A 63 11.29 4.19 -4.84
CA SER A 63 10.37 3.61 -5.84
C SER A 63 10.33 2.08 -5.76
N ARG A 64 10.28 1.52 -4.55
CA ARG A 64 10.29 0.08 -4.29
C ARG A 64 9.12 -0.32 -3.42
N GLY A 65 8.71 -1.55 -3.56
CA GLY A 65 7.71 -2.17 -2.73
C GLY A 65 7.90 -3.68 -2.64
N TRP A 66 6.99 -4.33 -1.95
CA TRP A 66 6.97 -5.77 -1.82
C TRP A 66 5.54 -6.30 -1.66
N ILE A 67 5.34 -7.57 -2.01
CA ILE A 67 4.10 -8.31 -1.79
C ILE A 67 4.46 -9.61 -1.07
N GLY A 68 3.77 -9.93 0.01
CA GLY A 68 4.03 -11.14 0.79
C GLY A 68 3.18 -11.21 2.05
N THR A 69 3.61 -12.02 3.01
CA THR A 69 2.93 -12.13 4.30
C THR A 69 3.31 -10.98 5.23
N ASP A 70 4.57 -10.62 5.25
CA ASP A 70 5.09 -9.48 5.99
C ASP A 70 6.46 -9.05 5.43
N GLU A 71 7.03 -8.01 6.01
CA GLU A 71 8.34 -7.47 5.60
C GLU A 71 9.50 -8.48 5.74
N LYS A 72 9.36 -9.45 6.63
CA LYS A 72 10.39 -10.48 6.89
C LYS A 72 10.16 -11.77 6.11
N ASP A 73 9.11 -11.83 5.30
CA ASP A 73 8.78 -12.98 4.49
C ASP A 73 9.89 -13.24 3.46
N ASN A 74 10.54 -14.39 3.55
CA ASN A 74 11.59 -14.80 2.61
C ASN A 74 11.03 -15.08 1.20
N TYR A 75 9.73 -15.29 1.09
CA TYR A 75 9.03 -15.55 -0.18
C TYR A 75 8.33 -14.30 -0.72
N ARG A 76 8.56 -13.14 -0.11
CA ARG A 76 8.02 -11.89 -0.64
C ARG A 76 8.57 -11.60 -2.02
N VAL A 77 7.73 -11.04 -2.85
CA VAL A 77 8.13 -10.54 -4.17
C VAL A 77 8.39 -9.05 -4.07
N ASN A 78 9.57 -8.63 -4.45
CA ASN A 78 9.90 -7.21 -4.53
C ASN A 78 9.48 -6.66 -5.89
N PHE A 79 9.10 -5.39 -5.92
CA PHE A 79 8.79 -4.66 -7.13
C PHE A 79 9.38 -3.26 -7.09
N THR A 80 9.53 -2.67 -8.26
CA THR A 80 9.73 -1.24 -8.43
C THR A 80 8.48 -0.62 -9.02
N TYR A 81 8.24 0.66 -8.77
CA TYR A 81 7.12 1.37 -9.34
C TYR A 81 7.52 2.77 -9.78
N GLU A 82 6.90 3.26 -10.84
CA GLU A 82 7.10 4.59 -11.37
C GLU A 82 5.76 5.23 -11.71
N PRO A 83 5.59 6.54 -11.43
CA PRO A 83 4.44 7.27 -11.94
C PRO A 83 4.46 7.30 -13.47
N LEU A 84 3.31 7.08 -14.09
CA LEU A 84 3.17 7.26 -15.53
C LEU A 84 3.07 8.75 -15.84
N ARG A 85 3.95 9.23 -16.72
CA ARG A 85 4.09 10.66 -17.02
C ARG A 85 2.83 11.29 -17.63
N ASP A 86 2.09 10.52 -18.40
CA ASP A 86 0.94 11.00 -19.16
C ASP A 86 -0.40 10.77 -18.44
N ARG A 87 -0.36 10.24 -17.20
CA ARG A 87 -1.56 9.87 -16.46
C ARG A 87 -1.37 10.14 -14.96
N ASP A 88 -2.00 11.18 -14.49
CA ASP A 88 -1.98 11.52 -13.07
C ASP A 88 -2.54 10.38 -12.22
N GLY A 89 -1.77 10.00 -11.19
CA GLY A 89 -2.16 8.95 -10.25
C GLY A 89 -2.02 7.51 -10.76
N ALA A 90 -1.56 7.31 -11.99
CA ALA A 90 -1.27 5.96 -12.51
C ALA A 90 0.18 5.55 -12.23
N LEU A 91 0.37 4.26 -11.97
CA LEU A 91 1.67 3.68 -11.66
C LEU A 91 1.97 2.51 -12.62
N ASP A 92 3.20 2.45 -13.09
CA ASP A 92 3.81 1.26 -13.67
C ASP A 92 4.51 0.49 -12.55
N ILE A 93 4.17 -0.79 -12.40
CA ILE A 93 4.77 -1.68 -11.41
C ILE A 93 5.51 -2.79 -12.11
N THR A 94 6.81 -2.91 -11.85
CA THR A 94 7.63 -4.02 -12.35
C THR A 94 7.97 -4.99 -11.23
N LEU A 95 7.49 -6.22 -11.33
CA LEU A 95 7.81 -7.30 -10.40
C LEU A 95 9.19 -7.89 -10.73
N HIS A 96 9.99 -8.07 -9.68
CA HIS A 96 11.30 -8.70 -9.76
C HIS A 96 11.22 -10.16 -9.33
N THR A 97 10.81 -11.01 -10.27
CA THR A 97 10.83 -12.46 -10.16
C THR A 97 11.87 -13.03 -11.11
N TYR A 98 11.76 -14.29 -11.50
CA TYR A 98 12.62 -14.89 -12.53
C TYR A 98 12.50 -14.19 -13.90
N THR A 99 11.35 -13.57 -14.14
CA THR A 99 11.09 -12.72 -15.31
C THR A 99 10.58 -11.38 -14.82
N GLU A 100 10.99 -10.29 -15.46
CA GLU A 100 10.42 -8.98 -15.18
C GLU A 100 9.06 -8.85 -15.85
N ASN A 101 8.03 -8.60 -15.07
CA ASN A 101 6.67 -8.40 -15.55
C ASN A 101 6.15 -7.04 -15.09
N SER A 102 5.62 -6.27 -16.02
CA SER A 102 5.03 -4.97 -15.76
C SER A 102 3.53 -5.06 -15.63
N TYR A 103 3.00 -4.31 -14.67
CA TYR A 103 1.56 -4.14 -14.41
C TYR A 103 1.26 -2.65 -14.28
N TYR A 104 0.03 -2.28 -14.48
CA TYR A 104 -0.39 -0.89 -14.44
C TYR A 104 -1.50 -0.72 -13.40
N ILE A 105 -1.37 0.31 -12.58
CA ILE A 105 -2.34 0.67 -11.56
C ILE A 105 -2.93 2.03 -11.91
N SER A 106 -4.23 2.15 -11.78
CA SER A 106 -4.98 3.38 -12.01
C SER A 106 -6.06 3.58 -10.95
N ASP A 107 -6.61 4.78 -10.89
CA ASP A 107 -7.72 5.15 -10.01
C ASP A 107 -7.45 4.81 -8.55
N VAL A 108 -6.27 5.16 -8.08
CA VAL A 108 -5.87 4.98 -6.68
C VAL A 108 -6.70 5.91 -5.79
N VAL A 109 -7.42 5.32 -4.86
CA VAL A 109 -8.18 6.02 -3.83
C VAL A 109 -7.68 5.56 -2.47
N VAL A 110 -7.33 6.51 -1.61
CA VAL A 110 -7.00 6.25 -0.21
C VAL A 110 -7.93 7.06 0.65
N ASP A 111 -8.74 6.38 1.46
CA ASP A 111 -9.73 6.97 2.35
C ASP A 111 -9.60 6.37 3.75
N GLY A 112 -8.89 7.08 4.61
CA GLY A 112 -8.61 6.60 5.96
C GLY A 112 -7.79 5.30 5.95
N GLU A 113 -8.38 4.25 6.49
CA GLU A 113 -7.76 2.91 6.55
C GLU A 113 -8.04 2.06 5.30
N ASN A 114 -8.86 2.54 4.39
CA ASN A 114 -9.22 1.84 3.18
C ASN A 114 -8.49 2.41 1.98
N ALA A 115 -8.10 1.55 1.08
CA ALA A 115 -7.57 1.95 -0.21
C ALA A 115 -8.11 1.03 -1.31
N SER A 116 -8.10 1.52 -2.52
CA SER A 116 -8.46 0.75 -3.69
C SER A 116 -7.74 1.25 -4.93
N PHE A 117 -7.63 0.40 -5.91
CA PHE A 117 -7.14 0.76 -7.23
C PHE A 117 -7.67 -0.21 -8.29
N LEU A 118 -7.49 0.14 -9.55
CA LEU A 118 -7.67 -0.76 -10.69
C LEU A 118 -6.31 -1.28 -11.15
N LEU A 119 -6.23 -2.60 -11.33
CA LEU A 119 -5.03 -3.28 -11.82
C LEU A 119 -5.26 -3.74 -13.26
N PHE A 120 -4.25 -3.53 -14.10
CA PHE A 120 -4.21 -3.98 -15.50
C PHE A 120 -2.97 -4.85 -15.72
N GLY A 121 -3.17 -6.00 -16.34
CA GLY A 121 -2.09 -6.96 -16.62
C GLY A 121 -1.17 -6.56 -17.76
N CYS A 122 -1.58 -5.64 -18.63
CA CYS A 122 -0.77 -5.15 -19.74
C CYS A 122 -1.09 -3.68 -20.07
N TYR A 123 -0.18 -3.06 -20.81
CA TYR A 123 -0.33 -1.67 -21.21
C TYR A 123 -1.52 -1.42 -22.13
N ASP A 124 -1.81 -2.35 -23.02
CA ASP A 124 -2.92 -2.18 -23.98
C ASP A 124 -4.27 -2.09 -23.27
N ASP A 125 -4.52 -2.92 -22.28
CA ASP A 125 -5.74 -2.88 -21.47
C ASP A 125 -5.85 -1.59 -20.65
N PHE A 126 -4.74 -1.15 -20.08
CA PHE A 126 -4.63 0.12 -19.37
C PHE A 126 -4.92 1.30 -20.32
N TYR A 127 -4.34 1.29 -21.50
CA TYR A 127 -4.53 2.33 -22.52
C TYR A 127 -5.99 2.40 -22.99
N LEU A 128 -6.62 1.27 -23.27
CA LEU A 128 -8.02 1.21 -23.68
C LEU A 128 -8.96 1.77 -22.61
N TYR A 129 -8.69 1.48 -21.36
CA TYR A 129 -9.44 2.05 -20.25
C TYR A 129 -9.34 3.58 -20.23
N HIS A 130 -8.14 4.13 -20.34
CA HIS A 130 -7.94 5.58 -20.27
C HIS A 130 -8.46 6.34 -21.48
N VAL A 131 -8.40 5.77 -22.66
CA VAL A 131 -8.80 6.45 -23.92
C VAL A 131 -10.25 6.22 -24.27
N LYS A 132 -10.77 5.02 -24.02
CA LYS A 132 -12.12 4.60 -24.43
C LYS A 132 -13.07 4.30 -23.29
N GLY A 133 -12.60 4.35 -22.04
CA GLY A 133 -13.38 3.96 -20.88
C GLY A 133 -13.67 2.47 -20.79
N ASP A 134 -12.93 1.63 -21.52
CA ASP A 134 -13.12 0.18 -21.52
C ASP A 134 -12.50 -0.44 -20.26
N ALA A 135 -13.36 -0.75 -19.29
CA ALA A 135 -12.98 -1.37 -18.03
C ALA A 135 -13.09 -2.90 -18.03
N SER A 136 -13.29 -3.55 -19.20
CA SER A 136 -13.53 -5.00 -19.28
C SER A 136 -12.36 -5.85 -18.75
N HIS A 137 -11.14 -5.34 -18.80
CA HIS A 137 -9.93 -5.99 -18.29
C HIS A 137 -9.38 -5.34 -17.00
N ALA A 138 -10.09 -4.37 -16.44
CA ALA A 138 -9.73 -3.76 -15.16
C ALA A 138 -10.07 -4.70 -14.00
N ILE A 139 -9.10 -4.92 -13.12
CA ILE A 139 -9.28 -5.77 -11.94
C ILE A 139 -9.34 -4.84 -10.72
N PRO A 140 -10.50 -4.71 -10.05
CA PRO A 140 -10.60 -3.91 -8.85
C PRO A 140 -9.89 -4.61 -7.69
N VAL A 141 -8.99 -3.89 -7.03
CA VAL A 141 -8.27 -4.33 -5.83
C VAL A 141 -8.65 -3.45 -4.67
N ARG A 142 -9.05 -4.06 -3.56
CA ARG A 142 -9.37 -3.37 -2.31
C ARG A 142 -8.37 -3.76 -1.23
N LEU A 143 -8.01 -2.79 -0.43
CA LEU A 143 -6.98 -2.87 0.59
C LEU A 143 -7.49 -2.30 1.91
N ILE A 144 -6.96 -2.83 3.00
CA ILE A 144 -7.09 -2.23 4.32
C ILE A 144 -5.71 -1.99 4.92
N LEU A 145 -5.53 -0.85 5.57
CA LEU A 145 -4.28 -0.51 6.22
C LEU A 145 -4.02 -1.47 7.38
N GLN A 146 -2.90 -2.17 7.31
CA GLN A 146 -2.42 -3.02 8.39
C GLN A 146 -1.57 -2.19 9.35
N ARG A 147 -2.11 -1.90 10.53
CA ARG A 147 -1.40 -1.19 11.58
C ARG A 147 -0.47 -2.15 12.29
N ARG A 148 0.81 -1.83 12.29
CA ARG A 148 1.83 -2.53 13.08
C ARG A 148 2.62 -1.53 13.90
N CYS A 149 2.74 -1.81 15.18
CA CYS A 149 3.79 -1.21 15.98
C CYS A 149 5.14 -1.78 15.51
N LYS A 150 6.03 -0.90 15.10
CA LYS A 150 7.42 -1.25 14.79
C LYS A 150 8.27 -1.27 16.05
#